data_04aabba65c2fc64b3dcba65afa7f0117
#
_entry.id   04aabba65c2fc64b3dcba65afa7f0117
#
_cell.length_a   1.000
_cell.length_b   1.000
_cell.length_c   1.000
_cell.angle_alpha   90.00
_cell.angle_beta   90.00
_cell.angle_gamma   90.00
#
_symmetry.space_group_name_H-M   'P 1'
#
loop_
_entity.id
_entity.type
_entity.pdbx_description
1 polymer ?
#
loop_
_entity_poly.entity_id
_entity_poly.type
_entity_poly.pdbx_seq_one_letter_code
_entity_poly.pdbx_strand_id
1 'polypeptide(L)'
;MTAGRRTTILLDQVTIDFPRTRVALGTVEGSIANLFGLGKQREMYTALSEVSLEVKEGEVVGLVGRNGAGKSTMLRVIAGIYRPDKGRALAAGRVSLLAGLGAGFNVNLAGRENVYLYGSVLGHSRATMEKLMDSIIEFSELEEFIDQPLRTYSAGMRARLGFSIATAIPPEILLIDEVLAVGDAEFKERSSERIRAVVGGAGTVVVASHSVSELMKVCTRCVLVQKGRITQDGTPDEVIKAYTTSLPRRLRHYAAR
;
A
#
# COMPACT_ATOMS: atom_id res chain seq x y z
N MET A 1 -2.34 -12.68 33.78
CA MET A 1 -3.47 -12.32 32.90
C MET A 1 -2.90 -11.45 31.80
N THR A 2 -2.60 -12.01 30.63
CA THR A 2 -2.16 -11.28 29.45
C THR A 2 -3.34 -10.46 28.94
N ALA A 3 -3.31 -9.14 29.18
CA ALA A 3 -4.27 -8.21 28.58
C ALA A 3 -4.28 -8.48 27.07
N GLY A 4 -5.45 -8.85 26.52
CA GLY A 4 -5.60 -9.15 25.11
C GLY A 4 -5.20 -7.91 24.31
N ARG A 5 -4.28 -8.07 23.33
CA ARG A 5 -3.88 -6.98 22.44
C ARG A 5 -5.11 -6.38 21.77
N ARG A 6 -5.17 -5.05 21.71
CA ARG A 6 -6.28 -4.31 21.10
C ARG A 6 -6.32 -4.60 19.59
N THR A 7 -7.51 -4.80 19.03
CA THR A 7 -7.72 -4.86 17.58
C THR A 7 -7.54 -3.47 16.99
N THR A 8 -6.62 -3.32 16.06
CA THR A 8 -6.34 -2.05 15.36
C THR A 8 -6.92 -2.00 13.97
N ILE A 9 -7.04 -3.17 13.29
CA ILE A 9 -7.68 -3.27 11.98
C ILE A 9 -8.71 -4.40 12.03
N LEU A 10 -9.91 -4.11 11.54
CA LEU A 10 -10.98 -5.09 11.37
C LEU A 10 -11.58 -4.97 9.97
N LEU A 11 -11.47 -6.02 9.18
CA LEU A 11 -12.28 -6.26 7.99
C LEU A 11 -13.31 -7.34 8.33
N ASP A 12 -14.59 -7.07 8.09
CA ASP A 12 -15.67 -7.99 8.40
C ASP A 12 -16.55 -8.16 7.15
N GLN A 13 -16.42 -9.32 6.50
CA GLN A 13 -17.12 -9.72 5.28
C GLN A 13 -17.03 -8.68 4.14
N VAL A 14 -15.87 -8.08 3.96
CA VAL A 14 -15.64 -6.99 2.99
C VAL A 14 -15.71 -7.51 1.57
N THR A 15 -16.57 -6.85 0.76
CA THR A 15 -16.65 -7.05 -0.69
C THR A 15 -16.41 -5.72 -1.39
N ILE A 16 -15.62 -5.75 -2.47
CA ILE A 16 -15.35 -4.62 -3.35
C ILE A 16 -15.58 -5.04 -4.80
N ASP A 17 -16.47 -4.32 -5.48
CA ASP A 17 -16.83 -4.54 -6.87
C ASP A 17 -16.45 -3.33 -7.72
N PHE A 18 -15.73 -3.55 -8.81
CA PHE A 18 -15.40 -2.52 -9.79
C PHE A 18 -16.18 -2.72 -11.10
N PRO A 19 -16.70 -1.66 -11.72
CA PRO A 19 -17.32 -1.77 -13.02
C PRO A 19 -16.26 -2.15 -14.08
N ARG A 20 -16.50 -3.22 -14.84
CA ARG A 20 -15.71 -3.53 -16.03
C ARG A 20 -16.09 -2.55 -17.15
N THR A 21 -15.22 -1.60 -17.42
CA THR A 21 -15.34 -0.79 -18.62
C THR A 21 -14.87 -1.63 -19.81
N ARG A 22 -15.80 -2.27 -20.54
CA ARG A 22 -15.48 -2.70 -21.89
C ARG A 22 -15.36 -1.43 -22.72
N VAL A 23 -14.15 -1.06 -23.12
CA VAL A 23 -13.97 -0.12 -24.24
C VAL A 23 -14.53 -0.83 -25.47
N ALA A 24 -15.78 -0.50 -25.80
CA ALA A 24 -16.35 -0.88 -27.07
C ALA A 24 -15.54 -0.13 -28.12
N LEU A 25 -14.60 -0.80 -28.77
CA LEU A 25 -14.01 -0.34 -30.02
C LEU A 25 -15.18 -0.03 -30.97
N GLY A 26 -15.29 1.26 -31.37
CA GLY A 26 -16.41 1.88 -32.02
C GLY A 26 -17.05 1.06 -33.16
N THR A 27 -18.11 0.39 -32.81
CA THR A 27 -19.10 -0.05 -33.78
C THR A 27 -20.31 0.87 -33.66
N VAL A 28 -20.78 1.42 -34.75
CA VAL A 28 -21.94 2.31 -34.89
C VAL A 28 -23.19 1.73 -34.21
N GLU A 29 -23.30 0.41 -34.13
CA GLU A 29 -24.36 -0.34 -33.41
C GLU A 29 -24.37 -0.10 -31.88
N GLY A 30 -23.23 0.18 -31.26
CA GLY A 30 -23.13 0.48 -29.84
C GLY A 30 -23.74 1.82 -29.43
N SER A 31 -23.76 2.80 -30.36
CA SER A 31 -24.32 4.13 -30.12
C SER A 31 -25.84 4.14 -30.14
N ILE A 32 -26.47 3.31 -30.97
CA ILE A 32 -27.94 3.23 -31.09
C ILE A 32 -28.56 2.49 -29.91
N ALA A 33 -27.91 1.45 -29.36
CA ALA A 33 -28.36 0.72 -28.20
C ALA A 33 -28.35 1.58 -26.92
N ASN A 34 -27.42 2.55 -26.81
CA ASN A 34 -27.38 3.51 -25.71
C ASN A 34 -28.52 4.55 -25.78
N LEU A 35 -29.02 4.88 -26.96
CA LEU A 35 -30.10 5.86 -27.14
C LEU A 35 -31.47 5.31 -26.71
N PHE A 36 -31.66 3.99 -26.74
CA PHE A 36 -32.92 3.32 -26.39
C PHE A 36 -32.96 2.77 -24.96
N GLY A 37 -32.03 3.15 -24.08
CA GLY A 37 -32.10 2.80 -22.65
C GLY A 37 -32.00 1.29 -22.32
N LEU A 38 -31.60 0.46 -23.29
CA LEU A 38 -31.28 -0.95 -23.08
C LEU A 38 -29.90 -1.05 -22.43
N GLY A 39 -29.81 -0.59 -21.16
CA GLY A 39 -28.61 -0.60 -20.38
C GLY A 39 -28.02 -2.02 -20.30
N LYS A 40 -26.94 -2.28 -21.05
CA LYS A 40 -26.10 -3.46 -20.82
C LYS A 40 -25.76 -3.45 -19.34
N GLN A 41 -26.15 -4.50 -18.61
CA GLN A 41 -25.65 -4.75 -17.26
C GLN A 41 -24.13 -4.57 -17.30
N ARG A 42 -23.61 -3.59 -16.54
CA ARG A 42 -22.18 -3.39 -16.41
C ARG A 42 -21.64 -4.65 -15.74
N GLU A 43 -20.87 -5.43 -16.47
CA GLU A 43 -20.15 -6.55 -15.85
C GLU A 43 -19.34 -5.99 -14.68
N MET A 44 -19.56 -6.51 -13.49
CA MET A 44 -18.79 -6.15 -12.30
C MET A 44 -17.62 -7.10 -12.15
N TYR A 45 -16.48 -6.58 -11.73
CA TYR A 45 -15.31 -7.35 -11.34
C TYR A 45 -15.18 -7.28 -9.83
N THR A 46 -15.36 -8.39 -9.15
CA THR A 46 -15.18 -8.47 -7.70
C THR A 46 -13.70 -8.58 -7.39
N ALA A 47 -13.13 -7.51 -6.84
CA ALA A 47 -11.73 -7.43 -6.45
C ALA A 47 -11.47 -8.02 -5.06
N LEU A 48 -12.43 -7.87 -4.13
CA LEU A 48 -12.46 -8.53 -2.82
C LEU A 48 -13.83 -9.17 -2.63
N SER A 49 -13.86 -10.40 -2.11
CA SER A 49 -15.10 -11.16 -1.92
C SER A 49 -15.13 -11.74 -0.51
N GLU A 50 -15.99 -11.19 0.35
CA GLU A 50 -16.26 -11.65 1.72
C GLU A 50 -14.97 -11.78 2.56
N VAL A 51 -14.09 -10.78 2.47
CA VAL A 51 -12.82 -10.79 3.19
C VAL A 51 -13.03 -10.42 4.65
N SER A 52 -12.59 -11.29 5.55
CA SER A 52 -12.53 -11.03 6.99
C SER A 52 -11.09 -11.14 7.46
N LEU A 53 -10.60 -10.11 8.17
CA LEU A 53 -9.25 -10.05 8.72
C LEU A 53 -9.27 -9.19 9.99
N GLU A 54 -8.73 -9.71 11.06
CA GLU A 54 -8.45 -8.97 12.29
C GLU A 54 -6.94 -8.83 12.47
N VAL A 55 -6.46 -7.60 12.70
CA VAL A 55 -5.05 -7.34 13.04
C VAL A 55 -4.99 -6.64 14.39
N LYS A 56 -4.12 -7.14 15.25
CA LYS A 56 -3.93 -6.64 16.62
C LYS A 56 -2.72 -5.73 16.69
N GLU A 57 -2.72 -4.87 17.70
CA GLU A 57 -1.60 -3.98 18.00
C GLU A 57 -0.30 -4.78 18.17
N GLY A 58 0.77 -4.30 17.53
CA GLY A 58 2.07 -4.94 17.52
C GLY A 58 2.21 -6.10 16.53
N GLU A 59 1.20 -6.39 15.70
CA GLU A 59 1.34 -7.38 14.63
C GLU A 59 1.94 -6.74 13.37
N VAL A 60 2.81 -7.51 12.70
CA VAL A 60 3.29 -7.26 11.36
C VAL A 60 2.72 -8.34 10.44
N VAL A 61 1.69 -8.00 9.67
CA VAL A 61 0.95 -8.94 8.82
C VAL A 61 1.37 -8.82 7.36
N GLY A 62 1.85 -9.92 6.79
CA GLY A 62 2.21 -10.02 5.37
C GLY A 62 1.03 -10.46 4.50
N LEU A 63 0.71 -9.70 3.44
CA LEU A 63 -0.23 -10.11 2.41
C LEU A 63 0.52 -10.81 1.28
N VAL A 64 0.35 -12.12 1.18
CA VAL A 64 0.97 -13.00 0.19
C VAL A 64 -0.03 -13.28 -0.93
N GLY A 65 0.41 -13.29 -2.19
CA GLY A 65 -0.47 -13.63 -3.31
C GLY A 65 0.03 -13.07 -4.64
N ARG A 66 -0.51 -13.61 -5.75
CA ARG A 66 -0.15 -13.18 -7.10
C ARG A 66 -0.58 -11.73 -7.38
N ASN A 67 -0.01 -11.14 -8.44
CA ASN A 67 -0.49 -9.86 -8.95
C ASN A 67 -1.97 -9.97 -9.36
N GLY A 68 -2.77 -8.97 -8.99
CA GLY A 68 -4.22 -8.99 -9.18
C GLY A 68 -5.00 -9.85 -8.18
N ALA A 69 -4.37 -10.41 -7.13
CA ALA A 69 -5.06 -11.20 -6.12
C ALA A 69 -5.98 -10.38 -5.19
N GLY A 70 -5.82 -9.03 -5.15
CA GLY A 70 -6.60 -8.13 -4.29
C GLY A 70 -5.80 -7.45 -3.17
N LYS A 71 -4.47 -7.71 -3.04
CA LYS A 71 -3.63 -7.16 -1.97
C LYS A 71 -3.69 -5.63 -1.86
N SER A 72 -3.39 -4.93 -2.96
CA SER A 72 -3.42 -3.45 -3.00
C SER A 72 -4.82 -2.90 -2.77
N THR A 73 -5.86 -3.60 -3.23
CA THR A 73 -7.26 -3.23 -2.95
C THR A 73 -7.55 -3.34 -1.45
N MET A 74 -7.09 -4.41 -0.81
CA MET A 74 -7.24 -4.61 0.64
C MET A 74 -6.54 -3.49 1.44
N LEU A 75 -5.31 -3.13 1.07
CA LEU A 75 -4.60 -2.01 1.72
C LEU A 75 -5.35 -0.68 1.55
N ARG A 76 -5.92 -0.40 0.36
CA ARG A 76 -6.71 0.81 0.12
C ARG A 76 -8.03 0.82 0.89
N VAL A 77 -8.64 -0.33 1.11
CA VAL A 77 -9.82 -0.46 1.99
C VAL A 77 -9.44 -0.15 3.44
N ILE A 78 -8.34 -0.72 3.94
CA ILE A 78 -7.86 -0.45 5.30
C ILE A 78 -7.49 1.04 5.47
N ALA A 79 -6.92 1.65 4.43
CA ALA A 79 -6.60 3.08 4.41
C ALA A 79 -7.83 4.00 4.29
N GLY A 80 -9.04 3.46 4.13
CA GLY A 80 -10.27 4.24 3.96
C GLY A 80 -10.40 4.90 2.58
N ILE A 81 -9.51 4.56 1.61
CA ILE A 81 -9.57 5.09 0.24
C ILE A 81 -10.72 4.46 -0.53
N TYR A 82 -10.96 3.16 -0.33
CA TYR A 82 -12.11 2.46 -0.89
C TYR A 82 -13.09 2.11 0.21
N ARG A 83 -14.35 2.52 0.01
CA ARG A 83 -15.45 2.11 0.88
C ARG A 83 -15.95 0.73 0.41
N PRO A 84 -16.14 -0.24 1.32
CA PRO A 84 -16.71 -1.54 0.97
C PRO A 84 -18.13 -1.41 0.39
N ASP A 85 -18.43 -2.19 -0.66
CA ASP A 85 -19.78 -2.35 -1.20
C ASP A 85 -20.64 -3.20 -0.25
N LYS A 86 -20.01 -4.19 0.44
CA LYS A 86 -20.63 -4.99 1.49
C LYS A 86 -19.63 -5.20 2.63
N GLY A 87 -20.18 -5.45 3.82
CA GLY A 87 -19.38 -5.62 5.03
C GLY A 87 -18.89 -4.29 5.60
N ARG A 88 -17.89 -4.33 6.45
CA ARG A 88 -17.32 -3.13 7.09
C ARG A 88 -15.81 -3.25 7.25
N ALA A 89 -15.14 -2.11 7.20
CA ALA A 89 -13.71 -1.98 7.45
C ALA A 89 -13.50 -0.88 8.51
N LEU A 90 -12.71 -1.19 9.53
CA LEU A 90 -12.37 -0.27 10.61
C LEU A 90 -10.86 -0.28 10.82
N ALA A 91 -10.27 0.90 10.98
CA ALA A 91 -8.89 1.08 11.40
C ALA A 91 -8.88 2.05 12.58
N ALA A 92 -8.30 1.63 13.71
CA ALA A 92 -8.29 2.39 14.96
C ALA A 92 -6.94 3.05 15.17
N GLY A 93 -6.76 4.26 14.61
CA GLY A 93 -5.53 5.05 14.68
C GLY A 93 -5.21 5.75 13.35
N ARG A 94 -4.09 6.48 13.35
CA ARG A 94 -3.61 7.15 12.14
C ARG A 94 -2.99 6.13 11.18
N VAL A 95 -3.57 6.04 9.99
CA VAL A 95 -3.13 5.14 8.94
C VAL A 95 -2.20 5.89 7.99
N SER A 96 -1.01 5.36 7.73
CA SER A 96 -0.14 5.80 6.64
C SER A 96 -0.01 4.69 5.61
N LEU A 97 -0.32 5.00 4.36
CA LEU A 97 -0.17 4.07 3.23
C LEU A 97 1.04 4.49 2.39
N LEU A 98 2.09 3.66 2.42
CA LEU A 98 3.23 3.79 1.53
C LEU A 98 2.90 3.12 0.18
N ALA A 99 2.10 3.82 -0.62
CA ALA A 99 1.76 3.42 -1.99
C ALA A 99 1.67 4.68 -2.85
N GLY A 100 2.33 4.66 -4.01
CA GLY A 100 2.33 5.84 -4.89
C GLY A 100 3.01 7.04 -4.24
N LEU A 101 4.26 6.89 -3.80
CA LEU A 101 5.06 7.94 -3.16
C LEU A 101 5.03 9.24 -3.97
N GLY A 102 4.70 10.35 -3.30
CA GLY A 102 4.51 11.65 -3.95
C GLY A 102 3.14 11.86 -4.60
N ALA A 103 2.17 10.99 -4.35
CA ALA A 103 0.77 11.25 -4.73
C ALA A 103 0.30 12.52 -4.02
N GLY A 104 -0.07 13.54 -4.82
CA GLY A 104 -0.41 14.87 -4.29
C GLY A 104 0.71 15.90 -4.39
N PHE A 105 1.89 15.56 -4.92
CA PHE A 105 2.91 16.55 -5.25
C PHE A 105 2.43 17.53 -6.33
N ASN A 106 2.74 18.79 -6.12
CA ASN A 106 2.57 19.82 -7.14
C ASN A 106 3.93 20.06 -7.82
N VAL A 107 4.02 19.70 -9.09
CA VAL A 107 5.28 19.77 -9.84
C VAL A 107 5.79 21.20 -10.06
N ASN A 108 4.94 22.21 -9.93
CA ASN A 108 5.31 23.62 -10.08
C ASN A 108 5.85 24.26 -8.81
N LEU A 109 5.67 23.62 -7.66
CA LEU A 109 6.19 24.05 -6.38
C LEU A 109 7.59 23.49 -6.15
N ALA A 110 8.38 24.17 -5.31
CA ALA A 110 9.68 23.69 -4.86
C ALA A 110 9.56 22.41 -4.02
N GLY A 111 10.65 21.65 -3.89
CA GLY A 111 10.72 20.48 -3.04
C GLY A 111 10.29 20.78 -1.61
N ARG A 112 10.81 21.87 -1.03
CA ARG A 112 10.46 22.33 0.33
C ARG A 112 8.97 22.60 0.50
N GLU A 113 8.33 23.22 -0.48
CA GLU A 113 6.89 23.47 -0.45
C GLU A 113 6.10 22.18 -0.54
N ASN A 114 6.58 21.21 -1.32
CA ASN A 114 5.98 19.89 -1.42
C ASN A 114 6.14 19.06 -0.14
N VAL A 115 7.16 19.30 0.69
CA VAL A 115 7.26 18.70 2.03
C VAL A 115 6.04 19.09 2.88
N TYR A 116 5.69 20.38 2.90
CA TYR A 116 4.51 20.84 3.63
C TYR A 116 3.21 20.31 3.03
N LEU A 117 3.10 20.38 1.69
CA LEU A 117 1.91 19.92 0.98
C LEU A 117 1.64 18.43 1.25
N TYR A 118 2.65 17.58 1.03
CA TYR A 118 2.51 16.15 1.20
C TYR A 118 2.37 15.75 2.68
N GLY A 119 3.08 16.44 3.58
CA GLY A 119 2.88 16.29 5.02
C GLY A 119 1.44 16.56 5.43
N SER A 120 0.78 17.59 4.86
CA SER A 120 -0.63 17.89 5.11
C SER A 120 -1.55 16.79 4.57
N VAL A 121 -1.26 16.21 3.41
CA VAL A 121 -1.99 15.06 2.85
C VAL A 121 -1.91 13.86 3.79
N LEU A 122 -0.76 13.66 4.45
CA LEU A 122 -0.54 12.60 5.46
C LEU A 122 -1.12 12.95 6.84
N GLY A 123 -1.78 14.10 6.98
CA GLY A 123 -2.44 14.53 8.22
C GLY A 123 -1.51 15.20 9.25
N HIS A 124 -0.33 15.69 8.81
CA HIS A 124 0.62 16.37 9.68
C HIS A 124 0.48 17.90 9.59
N SER A 125 0.67 18.58 10.72
CA SER A 125 0.65 20.04 10.76
C SER A 125 1.91 20.65 10.11
N ARG A 126 1.78 21.89 9.59
CA ARG A 126 2.92 22.65 9.06
C ARG A 126 4.04 22.77 10.09
N ALA A 127 3.71 23.05 11.35
CA ALA A 127 4.69 23.19 12.42
C ALA A 127 5.46 21.88 12.71
N THR A 128 4.80 20.73 12.53
CA THR A 128 5.45 19.42 12.63
C THR A 128 6.42 19.20 11.48
N MET A 129 6.00 19.51 10.26
CA MET A 129 6.86 19.37 9.07
C MET A 129 8.05 20.31 9.10
N GLU A 130 7.87 21.53 9.64
CA GLU A 130 8.96 22.49 9.85
C GLU A 130 10.09 21.90 10.69
N LYS A 131 9.75 21.27 11.81
CA LYS A 131 10.72 20.64 12.73
C LYS A 131 11.46 19.45 12.09
N LEU A 132 10.86 18.83 11.09
CA LEU A 132 11.41 17.64 10.42
C LEU A 132 12.08 17.98 9.08
N MET A 133 12.01 19.23 8.64
CA MET A 133 12.46 19.65 7.33
C MET A 133 13.91 19.23 7.06
N ASP A 134 14.82 19.57 7.96
CA ASP A 134 16.24 19.29 7.78
C ASP A 134 16.50 17.78 7.69
N SER A 135 15.86 16.99 8.54
CA SER A 135 16.01 15.51 8.52
C SER A 135 15.40 14.87 7.27
N ILE A 136 14.32 15.45 6.71
CA ILE A 136 13.72 14.99 5.46
C ILE A 136 14.66 15.31 4.29
N ILE A 137 15.25 16.51 4.27
CA ILE A 137 16.18 16.94 3.22
C ILE A 137 17.41 16.05 3.24
N GLU A 138 18.05 15.89 4.40
CA GLU A 138 19.24 15.06 4.60
C GLU A 138 18.97 13.60 4.17
N PHE A 139 17.86 13.00 4.60
CA PHE A 139 17.55 11.63 4.25
C PHE A 139 17.29 11.47 2.75
N SER A 140 16.67 12.44 2.10
CA SER A 140 16.39 12.43 0.65
C SER A 140 17.60 12.68 -0.22
N GLU A 141 18.71 13.22 0.33
CA GLU A 141 19.93 13.68 -0.38
C GLU A 141 19.58 14.67 -1.50
N LEU A 142 18.75 15.66 -1.17
CA LEU A 142 18.26 16.66 -2.12
C LEU A 142 18.61 18.09 -1.71
N GLU A 143 19.66 18.30 -0.91
CA GLU A 143 20.06 19.59 -0.36
C GLU A 143 20.22 20.66 -1.45
N GLU A 144 20.88 20.30 -2.55
CA GLU A 144 21.12 21.23 -3.67
C GLU A 144 19.87 21.50 -4.53
N PHE A 145 18.86 20.64 -4.42
CA PHE A 145 17.66 20.68 -5.27
C PHE A 145 16.40 21.10 -4.53
N ILE A 146 16.40 21.11 -3.18
CA ILE A 146 15.17 21.23 -2.38
C ILE A 146 14.37 22.50 -2.68
N ASP A 147 15.04 23.59 -3.09
CA ASP A 147 14.42 24.86 -3.43
C ASP A 147 14.12 25.00 -4.94
N GLN A 148 14.36 23.92 -5.72
CA GLN A 148 14.00 23.86 -7.14
C GLN A 148 12.59 23.28 -7.33
N PRO A 149 11.86 23.68 -8.38
CA PRO A 149 10.55 23.12 -8.69
C PRO A 149 10.62 21.62 -9.00
N LEU A 150 9.65 20.83 -8.52
CA LEU A 150 9.64 19.36 -8.73
C LEU A 150 9.59 18.92 -10.20
N ARG A 151 9.17 19.79 -11.13
CA ARG A 151 9.23 19.49 -12.58
C ARG A 151 10.65 19.24 -13.08
N THR A 152 11.67 19.77 -12.36
CA THR A 152 13.09 19.57 -12.70
C THR A 152 13.66 18.28 -12.12
N TYR A 153 12.94 17.63 -11.20
CA TYR A 153 13.39 16.41 -10.53
C TYR A 153 13.24 15.18 -11.44
N SER A 154 14.21 14.28 -11.37
CA SER A 154 14.05 12.92 -11.92
C SER A 154 12.94 12.16 -11.19
N ALA A 155 12.48 11.05 -11.77
CA ALA A 155 11.53 10.17 -11.08
C ALA A 155 12.10 9.62 -9.77
N GLY A 156 13.42 9.31 -9.74
CA GLY A 156 14.12 8.87 -8.54
C GLY A 156 14.15 9.95 -7.44
N MET A 157 14.47 11.20 -7.79
CA MET A 157 14.48 12.31 -6.82
C MET A 157 13.09 12.53 -6.21
N ARG A 158 12.03 12.52 -7.02
CA ARG A 158 10.65 12.64 -6.51
C ARG A 158 10.29 11.48 -5.58
N ALA A 159 10.70 10.28 -5.92
CA ALA A 159 10.43 9.10 -5.11
C ALA A 159 11.23 9.13 -3.79
N ARG A 160 12.50 9.57 -3.79
CA ARG A 160 13.30 9.80 -2.58
C ARG A 160 12.63 10.81 -1.66
N LEU A 161 12.22 11.97 -2.18
CA LEU A 161 11.54 13.01 -1.40
C LEU A 161 10.24 12.47 -0.80
N GLY A 162 9.39 11.83 -1.60
CA GLY A 162 8.12 11.25 -1.14
C GLY A 162 8.30 10.20 -0.04
N PHE A 163 9.30 9.34 -0.19
CA PHE A 163 9.65 8.34 0.81
C PHE A 163 10.14 8.98 2.12
N SER A 164 11.03 9.98 2.01
CA SER A 164 11.59 10.68 3.18
C SER A 164 10.48 11.35 4.00
N ILE A 165 9.53 12.02 3.33
CA ILE A 165 8.37 12.64 4.00
C ILE A 165 7.48 11.58 4.65
N ALA A 166 7.12 10.52 3.92
CA ALA A 166 6.20 9.51 4.38
C ALA A 166 6.73 8.67 5.55
N THR A 167 8.06 8.61 5.71
CA THR A 167 8.72 7.86 6.80
C THR A 167 9.29 8.76 7.90
N ALA A 168 9.10 10.08 7.82
CA ALA A 168 9.64 11.02 8.81
C ALA A 168 8.95 10.87 10.18
N ILE A 169 7.68 10.47 10.20
CA ILE A 169 6.89 10.29 11.43
C ILE A 169 6.35 8.85 11.44
N PRO A 170 6.66 8.06 12.47
CA PRO A 170 6.08 6.72 12.61
C PRO A 170 4.54 6.81 12.77
N PRO A 171 3.75 6.12 11.92
CA PRO A 171 2.30 6.06 12.05
C PRO A 171 1.89 5.03 13.10
N GLU A 172 0.63 5.09 13.56
CA GLU A 172 0.05 4.04 14.41
C GLU A 172 -0.25 2.77 13.63
N ILE A 173 -0.68 2.93 12.36
CA ILE A 173 -0.91 1.84 11.41
C ILE A 173 -0.14 2.15 10.13
N LEU A 174 0.79 1.28 9.78
CA LEU A 174 1.60 1.40 8.57
C LEU A 174 1.15 0.36 7.54
N LEU A 175 0.79 0.83 6.35
CA LEU A 175 0.44 0.00 5.20
C LEU A 175 1.51 0.15 4.12
N ILE A 176 2.06 -0.96 3.65
CA ILE A 176 3.14 -0.97 2.65
C ILE A 176 2.68 -1.76 1.43
N ASP A 177 2.58 -1.10 0.27
CA ASP A 177 2.21 -1.72 -1.01
C ASP A 177 3.42 -1.73 -1.95
N GLU A 178 4.14 -2.84 -2.00
CA GLU A 178 5.22 -3.21 -2.94
C GLU A 178 6.35 -2.16 -3.19
N VAL A 179 6.37 -1.04 -2.49
CA VAL A 179 7.12 0.19 -2.82
C VAL A 179 8.54 0.23 -2.20
N LEU A 180 9.17 -0.91 -1.90
CA LEU A 180 10.51 -0.90 -1.26
C LEU A 180 11.67 -0.73 -2.23
N ALA A 181 11.44 -0.60 -3.53
CA ALA A 181 12.49 -0.50 -4.55
C ALA A 181 12.64 0.93 -5.11
N VAL A 182 12.77 1.93 -4.21
CA VAL A 182 12.94 3.33 -4.61
C VAL A 182 14.41 3.73 -4.68
N GLY A 183 14.81 4.43 -5.74
CA GLY A 183 16.16 4.98 -5.89
C GLY A 183 17.21 3.97 -6.39
N ASP A 184 18.48 4.34 -6.25
CA ASP A 184 19.64 3.49 -6.53
C ASP A 184 19.89 2.45 -5.42
N ALA A 185 20.96 1.67 -5.54
CA ALA A 185 21.25 0.58 -4.60
C ALA A 185 21.50 1.09 -3.17
N GLU A 186 22.18 2.23 -3.01
CA GLU A 186 22.49 2.81 -1.72
C GLU A 186 21.23 3.34 -1.01
N PHE A 187 20.40 4.09 -1.72
CA PHE A 187 19.15 4.58 -1.17
C PHE A 187 18.17 3.44 -0.83
N LYS A 188 18.18 2.33 -1.59
CA LYS A 188 17.39 1.13 -1.27
C LYS A 188 17.79 0.50 0.05
N GLU A 189 19.09 0.42 0.34
CA GLU A 189 19.58 -0.13 1.61
C GLU A 189 19.15 0.77 2.78
N ARG A 190 19.38 2.08 2.71
CA ARG A 190 18.95 3.05 3.70
C ARG A 190 17.43 3.08 3.88
N SER A 191 16.67 2.99 2.79
CA SER A 191 15.21 2.90 2.83
C SER A 191 14.75 1.64 3.55
N SER A 192 15.41 0.50 3.32
CA SER A 192 15.08 -0.77 3.99
C SER A 192 15.35 -0.68 5.50
N GLU A 193 16.44 -0.04 5.91
CA GLU A 193 16.74 0.22 7.33
C GLU A 193 15.72 1.16 7.95
N ARG A 194 15.37 2.25 7.25
CA ARG A 194 14.35 3.20 7.70
C ARG A 194 13.00 2.53 7.89
N ILE A 195 12.60 1.65 6.97
CA ILE A 195 11.34 0.90 7.10
C ILE A 195 11.40 -0.03 8.31
N ARG A 196 12.50 -0.75 8.53
CA ARG A 196 12.64 -1.58 9.74
C ARG A 196 12.49 -0.76 11.01
N ALA A 197 13.08 0.43 11.06
CA ALA A 197 12.95 1.34 12.20
C ALA A 197 11.50 1.83 12.36
N VAL A 198 10.84 2.22 11.26
CA VAL A 198 9.42 2.65 11.27
C VAL A 198 8.51 1.49 11.67
N VAL A 199 8.76 0.28 11.16
CA VAL A 199 8.02 -0.95 11.56
C VAL A 199 8.19 -1.22 13.05
N GLY A 200 9.41 -1.09 13.59
CA GLY A 200 9.68 -1.25 15.03
C GLY A 200 9.03 -0.20 15.91
N GLY A 201 8.75 0.99 15.37
CA GLY A 201 8.07 2.09 16.07
C GLY A 201 6.57 2.19 15.81
N ALA A 202 6.04 1.47 14.81
CA ALA A 202 4.61 1.44 14.48
C ALA A 202 3.87 0.45 15.39
N GLY A 203 2.64 0.81 15.76
CA GLY A 203 1.79 -0.07 16.55
C GLY A 203 1.29 -1.28 15.77
N THR A 204 1.08 -1.14 14.46
CA THR A 204 0.54 -2.19 13.58
C THR A 204 1.06 -1.98 12.16
N VAL A 205 1.42 -3.07 11.47
CA VAL A 205 1.94 -3.01 10.10
C VAL A 205 1.25 -4.04 9.22
N VAL A 206 0.84 -3.64 8.01
CA VAL A 206 0.39 -4.57 6.96
C VAL A 206 1.23 -4.35 5.71
N VAL A 207 1.92 -5.40 5.27
CA VAL A 207 2.85 -5.35 4.13
C VAL A 207 2.34 -6.22 2.99
N ALA A 208 2.13 -5.65 1.83
CA ALA A 208 1.96 -6.41 0.59
C ALA A 208 3.28 -6.41 -0.18
N SER A 209 3.90 -7.56 -0.33
CA SER A 209 5.10 -7.75 -1.15
C SER A 209 5.02 -9.03 -1.98
N HIS A 210 5.71 -9.05 -3.10
CA HIS A 210 5.96 -10.27 -3.87
C HIS A 210 7.25 -10.95 -3.45
N SER A 211 8.11 -10.27 -2.68
CA SER A 211 9.35 -10.81 -2.12
C SER A 211 9.06 -11.63 -0.87
N VAL A 212 9.00 -12.93 -1.04
CA VAL A 212 8.79 -13.90 0.05
C VAL A 212 9.88 -13.77 1.11
N SER A 213 11.14 -13.57 0.70
CA SER A 213 12.28 -13.45 1.60
C SER A 213 12.21 -12.21 2.51
N GLU A 214 11.62 -11.11 2.03
CA GLU A 214 11.39 -9.92 2.85
C GLU A 214 10.27 -10.13 3.87
N LEU A 215 9.14 -10.72 3.43
CA LEU A 215 8.03 -11.03 4.32
C LEU A 215 8.45 -11.96 5.46
N MET A 216 9.27 -12.99 5.16
CA MET A 216 9.83 -13.91 6.17
C MET A 216 10.65 -13.21 7.25
N LYS A 217 11.34 -12.12 6.91
CA LYS A 217 12.23 -11.41 7.86
C LYS A 217 11.49 -10.44 8.79
N VAL A 218 10.35 -9.90 8.36
CA VAL A 218 9.69 -8.80 9.06
C VAL A 218 8.31 -9.16 9.60
N CYS A 219 7.60 -10.12 8.99
CA CYS A 219 6.22 -10.43 9.36
C CYS A 219 6.16 -11.43 10.53
N THR A 220 5.25 -11.16 11.46
CA THR A 220 4.90 -12.08 12.55
C THR A 220 3.80 -13.07 12.16
N ARG A 221 3.03 -12.70 11.13
CA ARG A 221 1.89 -13.46 10.59
C ARG A 221 1.74 -13.14 9.12
N CYS A 222 1.27 -14.09 8.32
CA CYS A 222 0.96 -13.87 6.91
C CYS A 222 -0.45 -14.34 6.58
N VAL A 223 -1.06 -13.74 5.56
CA VAL A 223 -2.32 -14.18 4.97
C VAL A 223 -2.16 -14.39 3.47
N LEU A 224 -2.67 -15.51 2.97
CA LEU A 224 -2.66 -15.82 1.54
C LEU A 224 -3.93 -15.27 0.89
N VAL A 225 -3.74 -14.33 -0.04
CA VAL A 225 -4.82 -13.72 -0.81
C VAL A 225 -4.87 -14.34 -2.20
N GLN A 226 -5.99 -14.94 -2.56
CA GLN A 226 -6.22 -15.55 -3.87
C GLN A 226 -7.59 -15.16 -4.42
N LYS A 227 -7.62 -14.58 -5.61
CA LYS A 227 -8.87 -14.17 -6.30
C LYS A 227 -9.81 -13.36 -5.40
N GLY A 228 -9.26 -12.41 -4.65
CA GLY A 228 -10.01 -11.53 -3.77
C GLY A 228 -10.48 -12.16 -2.45
N ARG A 229 -10.00 -13.33 -2.08
CA ARG A 229 -10.35 -14.01 -0.82
C ARG A 229 -9.10 -14.32 0.00
N ILE A 230 -9.21 -14.32 1.31
CA ILE A 230 -8.22 -14.92 2.19
C ILE A 230 -8.45 -16.43 2.19
N THR A 231 -7.43 -17.18 1.77
CA THR A 231 -7.51 -18.66 1.68
C THR A 231 -6.69 -19.35 2.76
N GLN A 232 -5.73 -18.66 3.37
CA GLN A 232 -4.97 -19.15 4.49
C GLN A 232 -4.48 -17.98 5.35
N ASP A 233 -4.38 -18.21 6.64
CA ASP A 233 -3.91 -17.28 7.67
C ASP A 233 -3.07 -18.09 8.67
N GLY A 234 -1.86 -17.66 8.96
CA GLY A 234 -0.94 -18.39 9.82
C GLY A 234 0.46 -17.80 9.90
N THR A 235 1.40 -18.60 10.32
CA THR A 235 2.82 -18.23 10.36
C THR A 235 3.34 -17.96 8.95
N PRO A 236 4.40 -17.12 8.79
CA PRO A 236 5.01 -16.88 7.48
C PRO A 236 5.38 -18.16 6.75
N ASP A 237 5.99 -19.15 7.44
CA ASP A 237 6.40 -20.41 6.85
C ASP A 237 5.23 -21.22 6.27
N GLU A 238 4.13 -21.35 7.03
CA GLU A 238 2.94 -22.08 6.60
C GLU A 238 2.30 -21.45 5.36
N VAL A 239 2.10 -20.14 5.39
CA VAL A 239 1.44 -19.39 4.32
C VAL A 239 2.29 -19.37 3.06
N ILE A 240 3.61 -19.17 3.18
CA ILE A 240 4.53 -19.13 2.06
C ILE A 240 4.65 -20.53 1.42
N LYS A 241 4.69 -21.58 2.22
CA LYS A 241 4.68 -22.96 1.71
C LYS A 241 3.41 -23.23 0.90
N ALA A 242 2.23 -22.83 1.40
CA ALA A 242 0.99 -22.95 0.67
C ALA A 242 0.96 -22.14 -0.62
N TYR A 243 1.46 -20.90 -0.57
CA TYR A 243 1.60 -20.05 -1.76
C TYR A 243 2.47 -20.70 -2.81
N THR A 244 3.68 -21.15 -2.44
CA THR A 244 4.64 -21.80 -3.34
C THR A 244 4.06 -23.07 -3.96
N THR A 245 3.32 -23.86 -3.16
CA THR A 245 2.66 -25.07 -3.64
C THR A 245 1.55 -24.76 -4.64
N SER A 246 0.83 -23.65 -4.46
CA SER A 246 -0.26 -23.20 -5.34
C SER A 246 0.24 -22.67 -6.70
N LEU A 247 1.53 -22.36 -6.82
CA LEU A 247 2.12 -21.85 -8.06
C LEU A 247 2.32 -23.00 -9.08
N PRO A 248 2.13 -22.72 -10.39
CA PRO A 248 2.54 -23.64 -11.45
C PRO A 248 4.02 -24.03 -11.31
N ARG A 249 4.37 -25.28 -11.60
CA ARG A 249 5.77 -25.79 -11.46
C ARG A 249 6.84 -24.87 -12.05
N ARG A 250 6.54 -24.18 -13.17
CA ARG A 250 7.46 -23.24 -13.85
C ARG A 250 7.75 -21.97 -13.04
N LEU A 251 6.90 -21.57 -12.10
CA LEU A 251 7.04 -20.34 -11.31
C LEU A 251 7.56 -20.57 -9.89
N ARG A 252 7.68 -21.82 -9.45
CA ARG A 252 8.12 -22.14 -8.08
C ARG A 252 9.55 -21.69 -7.79
N HIS A 253 10.43 -21.72 -8.79
CA HIS A 253 11.82 -21.26 -8.65
C HIS A 253 11.97 -19.75 -8.45
N TYR A 254 10.99 -18.94 -8.93
CA TYR A 254 11.01 -17.48 -8.75
C TYR A 254 10.44 -17.03 -7.39
N ALA A 255 9.63 -17.85 -6.75
CA ALA A 255 9.05 -17.53 -5.44
C ALA A 255 9.96 -17.96 -4.27
N ALA A 256 11.06 -18.65 -4.53
CA ALA A 256 12.03 -19.10 -3.53
C ALA A 256 13.27 -18.18 -3.43
N ARG A 257 13.33 -17.14 -4.24
CA ARG A 257 14.36 -16.09 -4.20
C ARG A 257 13.75 -14.79 -3.64
#